data_49531be1eb5273d823a019a8b9346dd8
#
_entry.id   49531be1eb5273d823a019a8b9346dd8
#
_cell.length_a   1.000
_cell.length_b   1.000
_cell.length_c   1.000
_cell.angle_alpha   90.00
_cell.angle_beta   90.00
_cell.angle_gamma   90.00
#
_symmetry.space_group_name_H-M   'P 1'
#
loop_
_entity.id
_entity.type
_entity.pdbx_description
1 polymer ?
#
loop_
_entity_poly.entity_id
_entity_poly.type
_entity_poly.pdbx_seq_one_letter_code
_entity_poly.pdbx_strand_id
1 'polypeptide(L)'
;RLDHSHVAEGLTFLGLQGMMDPPRPEAIVSVRQCQRAGIAVKMITGDHLITARAIAGQIGLKGHEEHGQLVALSGRELEKVSDEKLPAVAERTAVFARVAPEQKLRLVRALQSRGHVVAMTGDGVNDAPALKQADIGVAMGISGTDVAKGAAAMILTDDNFASIEAAV
;
A
#
# COMPACT_ATOMS: atom_id res chain seq x y z
N ARG A 1 17.17 21.59 27.57
CA ARG A 1 16.22 21.50 26.45
C ARG A 1 16.88 22.18 25.25
N LEU A 2 17.03 21.49 24.12
CA LEU A 2 17.55 22.08 22.89
C LEU A 2 16.47 22.94 22.26
N ASP A 3 16.83 24.15 21.80
CA ASP A 3 15.97 25.01 21.00
C ASP A 3 16.71 25.47 19.73
N HIS A 4 16.02 26.19 18.86
CA HIS A 4 16.57 26.63 17.57
C HIS A 4 17.84 27.48 17.69
N SER A 5 18.02 28.24 18.77
CA SER A 5 19.20 29.07 18.97
C SER A 5 20.48 28.26 19.14
N HIS A 6 20.39 27.03 19.68
CA HIS A 6 21.52 26.13 19.87
C HIS A 6 22.00 25.46 18.56
N VAL A 7 21.19 25.51 17.50
CA VAL A 7 21.46 24.84 16.21
C VAL A 7 21.45 25.80 15.02
N ALA A 8 21.35 27.11 15.28
CA ALA A 8 21.27 28.13 14.22
C ALA A 8 22.63 28.37 13.53
N GLU A 9 23.74 28.24 14.26
CA GLU A 9 25.08 28.54 13.75
C GLU A 9 26.12 27.52 14.29
N GLY A 10 27.28 27.45 13.64
CA GLY A 10 28.40 26.63 14.11
C GLY A 10 28.25 25.12 13.88
N LEU A 11 27.26 24.67 13.11
CA LEU A 11 27.09 23.27 12.79
C LEU A 11 28.09 22.83 11.71
N THR A 12 28.70 21.64 11.91
CA THR A 12 29.49 20.97 10.89
C THR A 12 28.70 19.78 10.34
N PHE A 13 28.51 19.72 9.02
CA PHE A 13 27.88 18.58 8.38
C PHE A 13 28.82 17.35 8.50
N LEU A 14 28.39 16.34 9.25
CA LEU A 14 29.15 15.12 9.47
C LEU A 14 28.81 14.02 8.45
N GLY A 15 27.61 14.06 7.89
CA GLY A 15 27.15 13.05 6.94
C GLY A 15 25.64 12.83 7.01
N LEU A 16 25.17 11.92 6.17
CA LEU A 16 23.78 11.42 6.13
C LEU A 16 23.79 9.94 6.53
N GLN A 17 22.83 9.56 7.35
CA GLN A 17 22.55 8.15 7.65
C GLN A 17 21.17 7.81 7.13
N GLY A 18 21.10 6.86 6.20
CA GLY A 18 19.84 6.32 5.70
C GLY A 18 19.40 5.12 6.52
N MET A 19 18.13 5.08 6.89
CA MET A 19 17.52 3.91 7.51
C MET A 19 16.36 3.44 6.60
N MET A 20 16.26 2.14 6.40
CA MET A 20 15.20 1.52 5.64
C MET A 20 14.75 0.26 6.36
N ASP A 21 13.43 0.09 6.48
CA ASP A 21 12.83 -1.15 6.97
C ASP A 21 12.73 -2.13 5.80
N PRO A 22 13.46 -3.25 5.80
CA PRO A 22 13.44 -4.19 4.68
C PRO A 22 12.12 -4.95 4.64
N PRO A 23 11.64 -5.31 3.43
CA PRO A 23 10.47 -6.19 3.30
C PRO A 23 10.69 -7.53 4.01
N ARG A 24 9.65 -8.03 4.66
CA ARG A 24 9.68 -9.36 5.29
C ARG A 24 9.88 -10.44 4.22
N PRO A 25 10.76 -11.42 4.43
CA PRO A 25 11.01 -12.50 3.45
C PRO A 25 9.74 -13.26 3.05
N GLU A 26 8.84 -13.48 4.00
CA GLU A 26 7.56 -14.18 3.80
C GLU A 26 6.66 -13.39 2.82
N ALA A 27 6.64 -12.06 2.92
CA ALA A 27 5.86 -11.21 2.02
C ALA A 27 6.35 -11.32 0.57
N ILE A 28 7.66 -11.42 0.36
CA ILE A 28 8.26 -11.60 -0.98
C ILE A 28 7.78 -12.91 -1.60
N VAL A 29 7.77 -13.99 -0.81
CA VAL A 29 7.33 -15.32 -1.28
C VAL A 29 5.85 -15.27 -1.63
N SER A 30 5.01 -14.75 -0.73
CA SER A 30 3.55 -14.73 -0.90
C SER A 30 3.09 -13.84 -2.04
N VAL A 31 3.71 -12.65 -2.23
CA VAL A 31 3.45 -11.80 -3.40
C VAL A 31 3.72 -12.57 -4.70
N ARG A 32 4.83 -13.31 -4.76
CA ARG A 32 5.17 -14.13 -5.92
C ARG A 32 4.15 -15.24 -6.17
N GLN A 33 3.67 -15.89 -5.11
CA GLN A 33 2.66 -16.96 -5.19
C GLN A 33 1.31 -16.40 -5.66
N CYS A 34 0.82 -15.30 -5.08
CA CYS A 34 -0.37 -14.61 -5.55
C CYS A 34 -0.29 -14.29 -7.05
N GLN A 35 0.83 -13.70 -7.48
CA GLN A 35 1.03 -13.35 -8.89
C GLN A 35 1.10 -14.56 -9.82
N ARG A 36 1.61 -15.72 -9.35
CA ARG A 36 1.58 -16.98 -10.11
C ARG A 36 0.17 -17.55 -10.21
N ALA A 37 -0.66 -17.33 -9.21
CA ALA A 37 -2.09 -17.70 -9.22
C ALA A 37 -2.96 -16.73 -10.05
N GLY A 38 -2.35 -15.72 -10.68
CA GLY A 38 -3.08 -14.73 -11.49
C GLY A 38 -3.70 -13.59 -10.67
N ILE A 39 -3.36 -13.47 -9.39
CA ILE A 39 -3.83 -12.40 -8.52
C ILE A 39 -2.94 -11.16 -8.69
N ALA A 40 -3.53 -10.05 -9.09
CA ALA A 40 -2.84 -8.78 -9.19
C ALA A 40 -2.65 -8.17 -7.79
N VAL A 41 -1.39 -8.07 -7.35
CA VAL A 41 -1.06 -7.43 -6.08
C VAL A 41 -0.73 -5.97 -6.32
N LYS A 42 -1.33 -5.08 -5.53
CA LYS A 42 -1.11 -3.63 -5.58
C LYS A 42 -0.65 -3.12 -4.23
N MET A 43 0.31 -2.20 -4.24
CA MET A 43 0.82 -1.57 -3.03
C MET A 43 0.16 -0.21 -2.82
N ILE A 44 -0.44 -0.01 -1.65
CA ILE A 44 -0.95 1.29 -1.20
C ILE A 44 -0.20 1.65 0.09
N THR A 45 0.51 2.78 0.09
CA THR A 45 1.37 3.16 1.22
C THR A 45 1.31 4.66 1.52
N GLY A 46 1.63 5.02 2.76
CA GLY A 46 1.90 6.40 3.18
C GLY A 46 3.29 6.91 2.80
N ASP A 47 4.19 6.05 2.32
CA ASP A 47 5.56 6.38 1.98
C ASP A 47 5.68 7.30 0.76
N HIS A 48 6.86 7.88 0.61
CA HIS A 48 7.20 8.64 -0.59
C HIS A 48 7.25 7.74 -1.82
N LEU A 49 6.85 8.26 -3.00
CA LEU A 49 6.75 7.50 -4.25
C LEU A 49 8.04 6.75 -4.62
N ILE A 50 9.20 7.37 -4.43
CA ILE A 50 10.50 6.76 -4.74
C ILE A 50 10.76 5.57 -3.82
N THR A 51 10.50 5.72 -2.52
CA THR A 51 10.63 4.65 -1.52
C THR A 51 9.68 3.50 -1.83
N ALA A 52 8.41 3.82 -2.10
CA ALA A 52 7.39 2.83 -2.44
C ALA A 52 7.76 2.01 -3.69
N ARG A 53 8.30 2.65 -4.75
CA ARG A 53 8.80 1.94 -5.93
C ARG A 53 9.98 1.02 -5.61
N ALA A 54 10.92 1.50 -4.79
CA ALA A 54 12.08 0.69 -4.40
C ALA A 54 11.65 -0.56 -3.63
N ILE A 55 10.73 -0.40 -2.66
CA ILE A 55 10.16 -1.52 -1.90
C ILE A 55 9.38 -2.47 -2.84
N ALA A 56 8.55 -1.94 -3.74
CA ALA A 56 7.81 -2.75 -4.71
C ALA A 56 8.74 -3.60 -5.58
N GLY A 57 9.88 -3.04 -6.01
CA GLY A 57 10.92 -3.79 -6.71
C GLY A 57 11.54 -4.90 -5.86
N GLN A 58 11.85 -4.62 -4.59
CA GLN A 58 12.42 -5.61 -3.66
C GLN A 58 11.48 -6.78 -3.37
N ILE A 59 10.18 -6.54 -3.23
CA ILE A 59 9.19 -7.61 -3.05
C ILE A 59 8.82 -8.33 -4.36
N GLY A 60 9.36 -7.87 -5.50
CA GLY A 60 9.09 -8.47 -6.80
C GLY A 60 7.67 -8.23 -7.29
N LEU A 61 7.07 -7.07 -6.93
CA LEU A 61 5.75 -6.69 -7.40
C LEU A 61 5.78 -6.56 -8.93
N LYS A 62 4.80 -7.18 -9.60
CA LYS A 62 4.61 -7.09 -11.04
C LYS A 62 3.45 -6.16 -11.35
N GLY A 63 3.52 -5.49 -12.48
CA GLY A 63 2.50 -4.59 -12.96
C GLY A 63 2.89 -4.03 -14.32
N HIS A 64 2.13 -3.05 -14.76
CA HIS A 64 2.47 -2.32 -15.98
C HIS A 64 3.75 -1.50 -15.76
N GLU A 65 4.63 -1.50 -16.74
CA GLU A 65 5.88 -0.75 -16.69
C GLU A 65 5.90 0.34 -17.77
N GLU A 66 6.41 1.50 -17.38
CA GLU A 66 6.71 2.59 -18.27
C GLU A 66 8.18 2.98 -18.08
N HIS A 67 8.94 3.04 -19.18
CA HIS A 67 10.40 3.30 -19.16
C HIS A 67 11.19 2.36 -18.23
N GLY A 68 10.80 1.09 -18.17
CA GLY A 68 11.45 0.08 -17.34
C GLY A 68 11.19 0.21 -15.83
N GLN A 69 10.16 0.97 -15.45
CA GLN A 69 9.74 1.14 -14.05
C GLN A 69 8.26 0.82 -13.89
N LEU A 70 7.90 0.24 -12.76
CA LEU A 70 6.50 0.02 -12.41
C LEU A 70 5.71 1.33 -12.43
N VAL A 71 4.53 1.31 -13.05
CA VAL A 71 3.61 2.43 -12.99
C VAL A 71 3.19 2.66 -11.54
N ALA A 72 3.48 3.85 -11.06
CA ALA A 72 3.21 4.26 -9.69
C ALA A 72 2.66 5.68 -9.67
N LEU A 73 1.68 5.93 -8.82
CA LEU A 73 1.04 7.23 -8.66
C LEU A 73 1.10 7.69 -7.21
N SER A 74 1.34 8.98 -7.04
CA SER A 74 1.15 9.65 -5.75
C SER A 74 -0.32 10.00 -5.53
N GLY A 75 -0.72 10.21 -4.26
CA GLY A 75 -2.07 10.69 -3.93
C GLY A 75 -2.43 11.99 -4.64
N ARG A 76 -1.46 12.91 -4.83
CA ARG A 76 -1.67 14.17 -5.59
C ARG A 76 -1.96 13.94 -7.07
N GLU A 77 -1.34 12.96 -7.69
CA GLU A 77 -1.61 12.58 -9.08
C GLU A 77 -2.95 11.87 -9.19
N LEU A 78 -3.23 10.97 -8.25
CA LEU A 78 -4.51 10.25 -8.17
C LEU A 78 -5.71 11.19 -7.99
N GLU A 79 -5.55 12.28 -7.24
CA GLU A 79 -6.58 13.30 -7.05
C GLU A 79 -7.01 13.98 -8.37
N LYS A 80 -6.07 14.12 -9.31
CA LYS A 80 -6.33 14.73 -10.62
C LYS A 80 -7.01 13.78 -11.62
N VAL A 81 -7.09 12.48 -11.28
CA VAL A 81 -7.75 11.49 -12.13
C VAL A 81 -9.26 11.55 -11.91
N SER A 82 -10.02 11.80 -12.97
CA SER A 82 -11.47 11.77 -12.93
C SER A 82 -11.99 10.35 -12.64
N ASP A 83 -13.18 10.24 -12.03
CA ASP A 83 -13.78 8.94 -11.70
C ASP A 83 -14.03 8.06 -12.92
N GLU A 84 -14.28 8.65 -14.10
CA GLU A 84 -14.42 7.92 -15.36
C GLU A 84 -13.10 7.23 -15.81
N LYS A 85 -11.96 7.87 -15.56
CA LYS A 85 -10.65 7.37 -15.95
C LYS A 85 -10.01 6.49 -14.87
N LEU A 86 -10.45 6.65 -13.62
CA LEU A 86 -9.86 5.99 -12.48
C LEU A 86 -9.83 4.46 -12.60
N PRO A 87 -10.87 3.77 -13.10
CA PRO A 87 -10.84 2.31 -13.25
C PRO A 87 -9.67 1.82 -14.09
N ALA A 88 -9.46 2.41 -15.27
CA ALA A 88 -8.35 2.03 -16.16
C ALA A 88 -6.98 2.40 -15.57
N VAL A 89 -6.89 3.54 -14.89
CA VAL A 89 -5.66 3.96 -14.20
C VAL A 89 -5.35 3.03 -13.03
N ALA A 90 -6.33 2.69 -12.21
CA ALA A 90 -6.17 1.80 -11.06
C ALA A 90 -5.71 0.39 -11.50
N GLU A 91 -6.24 -0.11 -12.60
CA GLU A 91 -5.85 -1.41 -13.16
C GLU A 91 -4.38 -1.46 -13.59
N ARG A 92 -3.88 -0.43 -14.26
CA ARG A 92 -2.50 -0.31 -14.73
C ARG A 92 -1.48 -0.01 -13.63
N THR A 93 -1.90 0.69 -12.60
CA THR A 93 -1.01 1.17 -11.54
C THR A 93 -0.72 0.07 -10.52
N ALA A 94 0.55 -0.23 -10.28
CA ALA A 94 0.98 -1.22 -9.30
C ALA A 94 1.21 -0.61 -7.91
N VAL A 95 1.60 0.66 -7.83
CA VAL A 95 2.01 1.32 -6.58
C VAL A 95 1.28 2.66 -6.42
N PHE A 96 0.67 2.85 -5.26
CA PHE A 96 0.01 4.09 -4.86
C PHE A 96 0.68 4.61 -3.58
N ALA A 97 1.29 5.80 -3.66
CA ALA A 97 2.09 6.39 -2.60
C ALA A 97 1.43 7.64 -2.01
N ARG A 98 1.54 7.85 -0.71
CA ARG A 98 0.94 8.99 0.01
C ARG A 98 -0.56 9.16 -0.28
N VAL A 99 -1.28 8.04 -0.23
CA VAL A 99 -2.70 7.98 -0.54
C VAL A 99 -3.53 8.36 0.69
N ALA A 100 -4.48 9.27 0.52
CA ALA A 100 -5.44 9.64 1.56
C ALA A 100 -6.50 8.53 1.75
N PRO A 101 -7.17 8.46 2.92
CA PRO A 101 -8.18 7.42 3.21
C PRO A 101 -9.29 7.34 2.16
N GLU A 102 -9.81 8.49 1.72
CA GLU A 102 -10.88 8.58 0.72
C GLU A 102 -10.43 8.01 -0.63
N GLN A 103 -9.15 8.18 -0.96
CA GLN A 103 -8.58 7.66 -2.19
C GLN A 103 -8.43 6.14 -2.17
N LYS A 104 -8.17 5.53 -0.99
CA LYS A 104 -8.16 4.07 -0.84
C LYS A 104 -9.54 3.49 -1.19
N LEU A 105 -10.60 4.09 -0.66
CA LEU A 105 -11.98 3.72 -0.97
C LEU A 105 -12.29 3.87 -2.47
N ARG A 106 -11.86 5.00 -3.09
CA ARG A 106 -12.04 5.24 -4.53
C ARG A 106 -11.34 4.17 -5.37
N LEU A 107 -10.13 3.74 -4.99
CA LEU A 107 -9.39 2.69 -5.69
C LEU A 107 -10.11 1.34 -5.63
N VAL A 108 -10.63 0.95 -4.46
CA VAL A 108 -11.40 -0.29 -4.31
C VAL A 108 -12.62 -0.28 -5.24
N ARG A 109 -13.42 0.80 -5.18
CA ARG A 109 -14.61 0.94 -6.05
C ARG A 109 -14.26 0.94 -7.54
N ALA A 110 -13.16 1.59 -7.90
CA ALA A 110 -12.70 1.65 -9.28
C ALA A 110 -12.31 0.26 -9.83
N LEU A 111 -11.65 -0.56 -9.03
CA LEU A 111 -11.31 -1.93 -9.41
C LEU A 111 -12.56 -2.82 -9.47
N GLN A 112 -13.47 -2.71 -8.48
CA GLN A 112 -14.75 -3.41 -8.49
C GLN A 112 -15.61 -3.07 -9.71
N SER A 113 -15.60 -1.81 -10.16
CA SER A 113 -16.34 -1.39 -11.37
C SER A 113 -15.83 -2.04 -12.66
N ARG A 114 -14.61 -2.59 -12.64
CA ARG A 114 -14.02 -3.39 -13.74
C ARG A 114 -14.32 -4.88 -13.63
N GLY A 115 -15.12 -5.28 -12.63
CA GLY A 115 -15.46 -6.68 -12.38
C GLY A 115 -14.41 -7.47 -11.60
N HIS A 116 -13.42 -6.78 -11.00
CA HIS A 116 -12.44 -7.45 -10.14
C HIS A 116 -13.04 -7.74 -8.75
N VAL A 117 -12.73 -8.92 -8.22
CA VAL A 117 -12.89 -9.21 -6.79
C VAL A 117 -11.70 -8.62 -6.05
N VAL A 118 -11.95 -7.73 -5.12
CA VAL A 118 -10.93 -6.94 -4.43
C VAL A 118 -10.78 -7.37 -2.98
N ALA A 119 -9.60 -7.88 -2.62
CA ALA A 119 -9.18 -8.01 -1.24
C ALA A 119 -8.40 -6.75 -0.82
N MET A 120 -8.74 -6.17 0.31
CA MET A 120 -8.07 -4.99 0.88
C MET A 120 -7.52 -5.32 2.26
N THR A 121 -6.24 -5.04 2.47
CA THR A 121 -5.61 -5.18 3.79
C THR A 121 -5.40 -3.83 4.44
N GLY A 122 -5.55 -3.74 5.76
CA GLY A 122 -5.31 -2.51 6.51
C GLY A 122 -5.28 -2.75 8.02
N ASP A 123 -4.70 -1.80 8.75
CA ASP A 123 -4.51 -1.86 10.20
C ASP A 123 -5.06 -0.62 10.92
N GLY A 124 -5.23 0.48 10.21
CA GLY A 124 -5.62 1.77 10.75
C GLY A 124 -7.11 2.10 10.66
N VAL A 125 -7.53 3.06 11.47
CA VAL A 125 -8.88 3.66 11.40
C VAL A 125 -9.17 4.20 10.00
N ASN A 126 -8.14 4.72 9.34
CA ASN A 126 -8.20 5.29 7.99
C ASN A 126 -8.45 4.24 6.89
N ASP A 127 -8.26 2.96 7.19
CA ASP A 127 -8.49 1.87 6.24
C ASP A 127 -9.91 1.32 6.31
N ALA A 128 -10.61 1.55 7.41
CA ALA A 128 -11.91 0.96 7.67
C ALA A 128 -12.95 1.17 6.55
N PRO A 129 -13.10 2.35 5.92
CA PRO A 129 -14.03 2.52 4.80
C PRO A 129 -13.66 1.65 3.59
N ALA A 130 -12.37 1.51 3.28
CA ALA A 130 -11.88 0.69 2.17
C ALA A 130 -11.98 -0.81 2.49
N LEU A 131 -11.68 -1.22 3.73
CA LEU A 131 -11.87 -2.58 4.22
C LEU A 131 -13.32 -3.03 4.11
N LYS A 132 -14.25 -2.18 4.55
CA LYS A 132 -15.70 -2.47 4.48
C LYS A 132 -16.23 -2.51 3.05
N GLN A 133 -15.66 -1.71 2.14
CA GLN A 133 -16.08 -1.65 0.74
C GLN A 133 -15.57 -2.85 -0.06
N ALA A 134 -14.38 -3.34 0.24
CA ALA A 134 -13.77 -4.47 -0.46
C ALA A 134 -14.64 -5.72 -0.37
N ASP A 135 -14.51 -6.61 -1.36
CA ASP A 135 -15.20 -7.90 -1.33
C ASP A 135 -14.67 -8.77 -0.18
N ILE A 136 -13.36 -8.61 0.14
CA ILE A 136 -12.72 -9.24 1.28
C ILE A 136 -11.86 -8.18 2.00
N GLY A 137 -12.39 -7.57 3.05
CA GLY A 137 -11.60 -6.73 3.96
C GLY A 137 -10.80 -7.60 4.92
N VAL A 138 -9.50 -7.35 5.05
CA VAL A 138 -8.58 -8.10 5.92
C VAL A 138 -7.89 -7.15 6.88
N ALA A 139 -8.13 -7.29 8.19
CA ALA A 139 -7.49 -6.48 9.21
C ALA A 139 -6.36 -7.24 9.91
N MET A 140 -5.34 -6.48 10.34
CA MET A 140 -4.28 -7.00 11.19
C MET A 140 -4.82 -7.26 12.60
N GLY A 141 -4.52 -8.43 13.17
CA GLY A 141 -5.04 -8.87 14.45
C GLY A 141 -4.23 -8.34 15.65
N ILE A 142 -2.91 -8.22 15.48
CA ILE A 142 -1.99 -7.74 16.52
C ILE A 142 -1.91 -6.20 16.47
N SER A 143 -1.48 -5.64 15.33
CA SER A 143 -1.27 -4.19 15.16
C SER A 143 -2.54 -3.43 14.77
N GLY A 144 -3.57 -4.12 14.28
CA GLY A 144 -4.79 -3.49 13.79
C GLY A 144 -5.64 -2.86 14.90
N THR A 145 -6.20 -1.69 14.61
CA THR A 145 -7.15 -1.01 15.50
C THR A 145 -8.49 -1.76 15.56
N ASP A 146 -9.25 -1.58 16.65
CA ASP A 146 -10.58 -2.19 16.78
C ASP A 146 -11.53 -1.72 15.67
N VAL A 147 -11.35 -0.50 15.17
CA VAL A 147 -12.15 0.05 14.07
C VAL A 147 -11.85 -0.70 12.76
N ALA A 148 -10.58 -0.97 12.46
CA ALA A 148 -10.19 -1.76 11.30
C ALA A 148 -10.71 -3.20 11.41
N LYS A 149 -10.54 -3.83 12.57
CA LYS A 149 -11.05 -5.18 12.86
C LYS A 149 -12.57 -5.28 12.73
N GLY A 150 -13.30 -4.28 13.22
CA GLY A 150 -14.76 -4.22 13.11
C GLY A 150 -15.28 -3.97 11.69
N ALA A 151 -14.45 -3.44 10.79
CA ALA A 151 -14.79 -3.19 9.41
C ALA A 151 -14.41 -4.36 8.46
N ALA A 152 -13.55 -5.26 8.90
CA ALA A 152 -13.00 -6.34 8.09
C ALA A 152 -13.85 -7.61 8.15
N ALA A 153 -13.83 -8.38 7.06
CA ALA A 153 -14.43 -9.71 7.00
C ALA A 153 -13.49 -10.81 7.56
N MET A 154 -12.19 -10.55 7.55
CA MET A 154 -11.14 -11.47 8.02
C MET A 154 -10.16 -10.74 8.93
N ILE A 155 -9.65 -11.41 9.94
CA ILE A 155 -8.62 -10.89 10.85
C ILE A 155 -7.42 -11.84 10.82
N LEU A 156 -6.24 -11.30 10.54
CA LEU A 156 -4.98 -12.05 10.58
C LEU A 156 -4.44 -12.08 12.00
N THR A 157 -4.43 -13.21 12.63
CA THR A 157 -3.99 -13.36 14.03
C THR A 157 -2.48 -13.20 14.21
N ASP A 158 -1.70 -13.32 13.13
CA ASP A 158 -0.24 -13.27 13.10
C ASP A 158 0.32 -12.05 12.36
N ASP A 159 -0.53 -11.15 11.85
CA ASP A 159 -0.18 -10.01 11.02
C ASP A 159 0.72 -10.36 9.83
N ASN A 160 0.57 -11.58 9.30
CA ASN A 160 1.41 -12.07 8.23
C ASN A 160 0.63 -12.14 6.90
N PHE A 161 1.12 -11.43 5.89
CA PHE A 161 0.54 -11.46 4.55
C PHE A 161 0.51 -12.88 3.94
N ALA A 162 1.45 -13.77 4.35
CA ALA A 162 1.47 -15.15 3.90
C ALA A 162 0.21 -15.93 4.29
N SER A 163 -0.42 -15.57 5.40
CA SER A 163 -1.67 -16.20 5.85
C SER A 163 -2.86 -15.87 4.96
N ILE A 164 -2.83 -14.72 4.26
CA ILE A 164 -3.84 -14.37 3.24
C ILE A 164 -3.70 -15.29 2.02
N GLU A 165 -2.47 -15.46 1.54
CA GLU A 165 -2.18 -16.31 0.37
C GLU A 165 -2.58 -17.75 0.63
N ALA A 166 -2.35 -18.25 1.84
CA ALA A 166 -2.75 -19.61 2.23
C ALA A 166 -4.28 -19.79 2.33
N ALA A 167 -5.05 -18.72 2.46
CA ALA A 167 -6.50 -18.74 2.56
C ALA A 167 -7.22 -18.61 1.20
N VAL A 168 -6.50 -18.30 0.12
CA VAL A 168 -6.99 -18.13 -1.26
C VAL A 168 -6.69 -19.38 -2.08
#